data_9dff97a262b76d014b8cfbdc28583a12
#
_entry.id   9dff97a262b76d014b8cfbdc28583a12
#
_cell.length_a   1.000
_cell.length_b   1.000
_cell.length_c   1.000
_cell.angle_alpha   90.00
_cell.angle_beta   90.00
_cell.angle_gamma   90.00
#
_symmetry.space_group_name_H-M   'P 1'
#
loop_
_entity.id
_entity.type
_entity.pdbx_description
1 polymer ?
#
loop_
_entity_poly.entity_id
_entity_poly.type
_entity_poly.pdbx_seq_one_letter_code
_entity_poly.pdbx_strand_id
1 'polypeptide(L)'
;LLTRQRDCLVNLLRLLTYASNEEALDDTNSTLYIKLRPLSRDVTSLSEYANFLSSNVNFMLDAVLGLINIEQNEIVKIFTVAAVVFMPPTLIASIYGMNFAHMPGLENEYGSSTSLVVMLVSIILPLVYFRSRRLL
;
A
#
# COMPACT_ATOMS: atom_id res chain seq x y z
N LEU A 1 -12.90 16.44 7.83
CA LEU A 1 -13.62 17.59 7.27
C LEU A 1 -14.85 17.12 6.49
N LEU A 2 -14.72 16.23 5.50
CA LEU A 2 -15.80 15.68 4.68
C LEU A 2 -16.91 15.02 5.50
N THR A 3 -16.57 14.28 6.55
CA THR A 3 -17.54 13.63 7.44
C THR A 3 -18.41 14.65 8.16
N ARG A 4 -17.82 15.72 8.68
CA ARG A 4 -18.57 16.80 9.35
C ARG A 4 -19.49 17.53 8.40
N GLN A 5 -19.09 17.77 7.16
CA GLN A 5 -19.93 18.40 6.14
C GLN A 5 -21.11 17.51 5.79
N ARG A 6 -20.89 16.21 5.63
CA ARG A 6 -21.95 15.23 5.39
C ARG A 6 -22.98 15.20 6.54
N ASP A 7 -22.50 15.15 7.79
CA ASP A 7 -23.37 15.13 8.95
C ASP A 7 -24.21 16.42 9.05
N CYS A 8 -23.63 17.56 8.68
CA CYS A 8 -24.35 18.83 8.59
C CYS A 8 -25.45 18.79 7.52
N LEU A 9 -25.14 18.27 6.31
CA LEU A 9 -26.11 18.13 5.22
C LEU A 9 -27.26 17.19 5.57
N VAL A 10 -26.95 16.06 6.23
CA VAL A 10 -27.99 15.11 6.69
C VAL A 10 -28.91 15.76 7.75
N ASN A 11 -28.35 16.52 8.68
CA ASN A 11 -29.16 17.23 9.67
C ASN A 11 -30.02 18.32 9.02
N LEU A 12 -29.49 19.08 8.06
CA LEU A 12 -30.25 20.06 7.28
C LEU A 12 -31.39 19.40 6.51
N LEU A 13 -31.11 18.26 5.86
CA LEU A 13 -32.14 17.51 5.13
C LEU A 13 -33.27 17.06 6.06
N ARG A 14 -32.91 16.57 7.26
CA ARG A 14 -33.88 16.14 8.27
C ARG A 14 -34.77 17.30 8.72
N LEU A 15 -34.17 18.47 9.00
CA LEU A 15 -34.90 19.68 9.38
C LEU A 15 -35.83 20.17 8.29
N LEU A 16 -35.36 20.20 7.03
CA LEU A 16 -36.16 20.59 5.87
C LEU A 16 -37.32 19.64 5.60
N THR A 17 -37.09 18.33 5.77
CA THR A 17 -38.14 17.32 5.62
C THR A 17 -39.18 17.44 6.71
N TYR A 18 -38.75 17.69 7.96
CA TYR A 18 -39.68 17.93 9.06
C TYR A 18 -40.54 19.17 8.82
N ALA A 19 -39.92 20.32 8.48
CA ALA A 19 -40.61 21.55 8.18
C ALA A 19 -41.59 21.41 6.99
N SER A 20 -41.20 20.69 5.93
CA SER A 20 -42.08 20.49 4.78
C SER A 20 -43.26 19.59 5.06
N ASN A 21 -43.13 18.62 5.99
CA ASN A 21 -44.24 17.75 6.41
C ASN A 21 -45.24 18.46 7.33
N GLU A 22 -44.74 19.33 8.21
CA GLU A 22 -45.60 20.09 9.12
C GLU A 22 -46.44 21.15 8.39
N GLU A 23 -45.84 21.82 7.38
CA GLU A 23 -46.56 22.78 6.52
C GLU A 23 -47.49 22.15 5.49
N ALA A 24 -47.25 20.88 5.11
CA ALA A 24 -48.18 20.13 4.25
C ALA A 24 -49.53 19.85 4.97
N LEU A 25 -49.56 19.95 6.30
CA LEU A 25 -50.76 19.74 7.14
C LEU A 25 -51.52 21.04 7.37
N ASP A 26 -50.93 22.22 7.08
CA ASP A 26 -51.53 23.51 7.33
C ASP A 26 -51.87 24.19 5.98
N ASP A 27 -53.14 24.22 5.63
CA ASP A 27 -53.69 24.71 4.33
C ASP A 27 -53.43 26.22 4.10
N THR A 28 -52.88 26.92 5.10
CA THR A 28 -52.72 28.39 5.10
C THR A 28 -51.38 28.86 4.50
N ASN A 29 -50.38 27.99 4.34
CA ASN A 29 -49.01 28.38 3.97
C ASN A 29 -48.45 27.68 2.71
N SER A 30 -49.24 27.52 1.68
CA SER A 30 -48.83 26.90 0.38
C SER A 30 -47.58 27.54 -0.24
N THR A 31 -47.30 28.79 0.05
CA THR A 31 -46.15 29.55 -0.50
C THR A 31 -44.80 29.09 0.11
N LEU A 32 -44.81 28.69 1.39
CA LEU A 32 -43.60 28.21 2.08
C LEU A 32 -43.25 26.81 1.64
N TYR A 33 -44.25 25.94 1.51
CA TYR A 33 -44.09 24.59 0.98
C TYR A 33 -43.46 24.57 -0.42
N ILE A 34 -43.90 25.48 -1.31
CA ILE A 34 -43.36 25.63 -2.69
C ILE A 34 -41.86 26.02 -2.64
N LYS A 35 -41.43 26.78 -1.64
CA LYS A 35 -40.03 27.20 -1.48
C LYS A 35 -39.17 26.14 -0.80
N LEU A 36 -39.70 25.34 0.14
CA LEU A 36 -38.97 24.31 0.85
C LEU A 36 -38.65 23.10 -0.03
N ARG A 37 -39.54 22.75 -0.94
CA ARG A 37 -39.37 21.59 -1.84
C ARG A 37 -38.11 21.65 -2.73
N PRO A 38 -37.82 22.76 -3.44
CA PRO A 38 -36.57 22.86 -4.19
C PRO A 38 -35.33 22.82 -3.26
N LEU A 39 -35.40 23.44 -2.10
CA LEU A 39 -34.31 23.49 -1.15
C LEU A 39 -33.95 22.08 -0.62
N SER A 40 -34.95 21.26 -0.31
CA SER A 40 -34.71 19.87 0.11
C SER A 40 -34.05 19.05 -1.02
N ARG A 41 -34.44 19.30 -2.28
CA ARG A 41 -33.84 18.65 -3.44
C ARG A 41 -32.38 19.07 -3.64
N ASP A 42 -32.06 20.34 -3.44
CA ASP A 42 -30.70 20.87 -3.55
C ASP A 42 -29.80 20.27 -2.45
N VAL A 43 -30.28 20.17 -1.22
CA VAL A 43 -29.55 19.53 -0.12
C VAL A 43 -29.33 18.05 -0.39
N THR A 44 -30.30 17.36 -0.97
CA THR A 44 -30.14 15.95 -1.38
C THR A 44 -29.04 15.80 -2.43
N SER A 45 -29.08 16.64 -3.48
CA SER A 45 -28.06 16.63 -4.54
C SER A 45 -26.66 16.93 -3.98
N LEU A 46 -26.54 17.89 -3.06
CA LEU A 46 -25.27 18.18 -2.38
C LEU A 46 -24.80 17.01 -1.52
N SER A 47 -25.70 16.31 -0.86
CA SER A 47 -25.36 15.12 -0.05
C SER A 47 -24.86 13.97 -0.93
N GLU A 48 -25.51 13.74 -2.08
CA GLU A 48 -25.07 12.74 -3.05
C GLU A 48 -23.69 13.10 -3.64
N TYR A 49 -23.46 14.37 -3.95
CA TYR A 49 -22.18 14.84 -4.44
C TYR A 49 -21.07 14.70 -3.39
N ALA A 50 -21.37 14.99 -2.11
CA ALA A 50 -20.42 14.78 -1.02
C ALA A 50 -20.06 13.30 -0.82
N ASN A 51 -21.03 12.40 -0.97
CA ASN A 51 -20.81 10.95 -0.95
C ASN A 51 -19.95 10.49 -2.14
N PHE A 52 -20.22 11.00 -3.33
CA PHE A 52 -19.41 10.72 -4.52
C PHE A 52 -17.96 11.18 -4.34
N LEU A 53 -17.74 12.40 -3.84
CA LEU A 53 -16.39 12.89 -3.54
C LEU A 53 -15.68 12.03 -2.48
N SER A 54 -16.39 11.62 -1.44
CA SER A 54 -15.83 10.74 -0.39
C SER A 54 -15.38 9.39 -0.98
N SER A 55 -16.21 8.80 -1.85
CA SER A 55 -15.87 7.55 -2.54
C SER A 55 -14.64 7.71 -3.44
N ASN A 56 -14.55 8.81 -4.20
CA ASN A 56 -13.40 9.10 -5.03
C ASN A 56 -12.11 9.29 -4.22
N VAL A 57 -12.18 9.98 -3.08
CA VAL A 57 -11.02 10.13 -2.19
C VAL A 57 -10.57 8.78 -1.64
N ASN A 58 -11.50 7.93 -1.21
CA ASN A 58 -11.15 6.59 -0.74
C ASN A 58 -10.53 5.75 -1.85
N PHE A 59 -11.09 5.78 -3.06
CA PHE A 59 -10.51 5.10 -4.21
C PHE A 59 -9.09 5.59 -4.53
N MET A 60 -8.85 6.91 -4.47
CA MET A 60 -7.51 7.47 -4.67
C MET A 60 -6.53 7.01 -3.58
N LEU A 61 -6.98 6.98 -2.31
CA LEU A 61 -6.17 6.48 -1.20
C LEU A 61 -5.80 5.00 -1.39
N ASP A 62 -6.76 4.17 -1.77
CA ASP A 62 -6.52 2.75 -2.04
C ASP A 62 -5.55 2.55 -3.22
N ALA A 63 -5.68 3.35 -4.27
CA ALA A 63 -4.78 3.33 -5.41
C ALA A 63 -3.34 3.73 -5.00
N VAL A 64 -3.18 4.78 -4.20
CA VAL A 64 -1.87 5.22 -3.69
C VAL A 64 -1.25 4.15 -2.78
N LEU A 65 -2.03 3.56 -1.88
CA LEU A 65 -1.56 2.45 -1.03
C LEU A 65 -1.14 1.24 -1.87
N GLY A 66 -1.88 0.94 -2.94
CA GLY A 66 -1.51 -0.09 -3.90
C GLY A 66 -0.16 0.19 -4.59
N LEU A 67 0.07 1.41 -5.03
CA LEU A 67 1.35 1.84 -5.62
C LEU A 67 2.50 1.73 -4.63
N ILE A 68 2.30 2.19 -3.39
CA ILE A 68 3.31 2.07 -2.32
C ILE A 68 3.67 0.60 -2.05
N ASN A 69 2.67 -0.29 -2.02
CA ASN A 69 2.91 -1.72 -1.83
C ASN A 69 3.73 -2.33 -2.98
N ILE A 70 3.48 -1.91 -4.22
CA ILE A 70 4.26 -2.36 -5.38
C ILE A 70 5.71 -1.89 -5.24
N GLU A 71 5.93 -0.63 -4.93
CA GLU A 71 7.26 -0.04 -4.76
C GLU A 71 8.04 -0.68 -3.60
N GLN A 72 7.39 -0.90 -2.46
CA GLN A 72 7.97 -1.63 -1.34
C GLN A 72 8.37 -3.06 -1.71
N ASN A 73 7.52 -3.78 -2.44
CA ASN A 73 7.84 -5.13 -2.90
C ASN A 73 9.04 -5.15 -3.84
N GLU A 74 9.20 -4.16 -4.70
CA GLU A 74 10.38 -4.02 -5.57
C GLU A 74 11.66 -3.80 -4.75
N ILE A 75 11.62 -2.91 -3.78
CA ILE A 75 12.75 -2.65 -2.88
C ILE A 75 13.12 -3.93 -2.09
N VAL A 76 12.15 -4.58 -1.47
CA VAL A 76 12.36 -5.84 -0.72
C VAL A 76 12.95 -6.92 -1.62
N LYS A 77 12.49 -7.03 -2.85
CA LYS A 77 13.01 -7.96 -3.86
C LYS A 77 14.49 -7.71 -4.14
N ILE A 78 14.90 -6.47 -4.38
CA ILE A 78 16.31 -6.10 -4.64
C ILE A 78 17.18 -6.46 -3.44
N PHE A 79 16.77 -6.10 -2.22
CA PHE A 79 17.51 -6.43 -0.99
C PHE A 79 17.59 -7.92 -0.75
N THR A 80 16.52 -8.66 -0.99
CA THR A 80 16.49 -10.12 -0.82
C THR A 80 17.45 -10.80 -1.79
N VAL A 81 17.43 -10.40 -3.07
CA VAL A 81 18.35 -10.94 -4.07
C VAL A 81 19.80 -10.63 -3.71
N ALA A 82 20.09 -9.39 -3.30
CA ALA A 82 21.43 -9.00 -2.86
C ALA A 82 21.88 -9.83 -1.64
N ALA A 83 21.04 -9.95 -0.62
CA ALA A 83 21.37 -10.74 0.57
C ALA A 83 21.67 -12.20 0.24
N VAL A 84 20.82 -12.86 -0.55
CA VAL A 84 20.99 -14.27 -0.93
C VAL A 84 22.24 -14.49 -1.79
N VAL A 85 22.62 -13.52 -2.62
CA VAL A 85 23.83 -13.61 -3.47
C VAL A 85 25.09 -13.38 -2.63
N PHE A 86 25.09 -12.42 -1.69
CA PHE A 86 26.30 -12.05 -0.93
C PHE A 86 26.50 -12.87 0.35
N MET A 87 25.46 -13.38 0.96
CA MET A 87 25.57 -14.09 2.25
C MET A 87 26.43 -15.36 2.18
N PRO A 88 26.28 -16.29 1.20
CA PRO A 88 27.09 -17.50 1.15
C PRO A 88 28.59 -17.23 0.94
N PRO A 89 29.02 -16.37 -0.03
CA PRO A 89 30.43 -16.06 -0.17
C PRO A 89 31.03 -15.37 1.04
N THR A 90 30.27 -14.47 1.68
CA THR A 90 30.73 -13.78 2.89
C THR A 90 30.95 -14.75 4.05
N LEU A 91 30.06 -15.76 4.19
CA LEU A 91 30.21 -16.81 5.18
C LEU A 91 31.49 -17.62 4.94
N ILE A 92 31.75 -18.02 3.67
CA ILE A 92 32.95 -18.76 3.30
C ILE A 92 34.19 -17.90 3.59
N ALA A 93 34.20 -16.64 3.16
CA ALA A 93 35.29 -15.72 3.41
C ALA A 93 35.56 -15.52 4.91
N SER A 94 34.49 -15.45 5.72
CA SER A 94 34.60 -15.31 7.17
C SER A 94 35.22 -16.54 7.82
N ILE A 95 34.84 -17.76 7.40
CA ILE A 95 35.38 -19.01 7.93
C ILE A 95 36.88 -19.10 7.60
N TYR A 96 37.28 -18.86 6.35
CA TYR A 96 38.67 -18.91 5.93
C TYR A 96 39.50 -17.71 6.42
N GLY A 97 38.84 -16.61 6.84
CA GLY A 97 39.51 -15.47 7.47
C GLY A 97 39.80 -15.65 8.98
N MET A 98 39.36 -16.74 9.60
CA MET A 98 39.63 -17.02 10.99
C MET A 98 41.05 -17.61 11.15
N ASN A 99 41.79 -17.19 12.21
CA ASN A 99 43.13 -17.65 12.48
C ASN A 99 43.12 -18.90 13.40
N PHE A 100 42.64 -20.03 12.89
CA PHE A 100 42.74 -21.29 13.60
C PHE A 100 44.02 -22.07 13.20
N ALA A 101 44.69 -22.71 14.14
CA ALA A 101 45.90 -23.48 13.92
C ALA A 101 45.70 -24.72 13.01
N HIS A 102 44.47 -25.27 12.99
CA HIS A 102 44.08 -26.41 12.15
C HIS A 102 42.79 -26.11 11.42
N MET A 103 42.89 -25.71 10.17
CA MET A 103 41.73 -25.54 9.28
C MET A 103 41.72 -26.61 8.18
N PRO A 104 40.60 -27.25 7.89
CA PRO A 104 40.51 -28.20 6.80
C PRO A 104 40.71 -27.45 5.47
N GLY A 105 41.73 -27.87 4.71
CA GLY A 105 42.04 -27.32 3.41
C GLY A 105 43.17 -26.26 3.36
N LEU A 106 43.65 -25.73 4.51
CA LEU A 106 44.79 -24.79 4.54
C LEU A 106 46.13 -25.45 4.29
N GLU A 107 46.26 -26.72 4.64
CA GLU A 107 47.51 -27.53 4.43
C GLU A 107 47.72 -27.95 2.97
N ASN A 108 46.69 -27.81 2.13
CA ASN A 108 46.80 -28.13 0.71
C ASN A 108 47.26 -26.90 -0.10
N GLU A 109 48.23 -27.10 -0.97
CA GLU A 109 48.77 -26.09 -1.89
C GLU A 109 47.68 -25.40 -2.74
N TYR A 110 46.54 -26.06 -2.96
CA TYR A 110 45.38 -25.57 -3.69
C TYR A 110 44.24 -25.04 -2.80
N GLY A 111 44.43 -24.92 -1.51
CA GLY A 111 43.35 -24.53 -0.55
C GLY A 111 42.72 -23.19 -0.84
N SER A 112 43.55 -22.17 -1.21
CA SER A 112 43.04 -20.84 -1.55
C SER A 112 42.28 -20.83 -2.88
N SER A 113 42.74 -21.56 -3.88
CA SER A 113 42.06 -21.66 -5.17
C SER A 113 40.72 -22.38 -5.06
N THR A 114 40.63 -23.41 -4.21
CA THR A 114 39.40 -24.15 -3.97
C THR A 114 38.36 -23.29 -3.28
N SER A 115 38.76 -22.49 -2.28
CA SER A 115 37.85 -21.59 -1.59
C SER A 115 37.27 -20.52 -2.52
N LEU A 116 38.07 -19.95 -3.44
CA LEU A 116 37.64 -19.02 -4.47
C LEU A 116 36.61 -19.63 -5.43
N VAL A 117 36.84 -20.86 -5.87
CA VAL A 117 35.91 -21.58 -6.74
C VAL A 117 34.58 -21.82 -6.03
N VAL A 118 34.60 -22.25 -4.78
CA VAL A 118 33.38 -22.46 -4.00
C VAL A 118 32.62 -21.14 -3.79
N MET A 119 33.29 -20.01 -3.54
CA MET A 119 32.67 -18.69 -3.48
C MET A 119 32.02 -18.32 -4.81
N LEU A 120 32.70 -18.51 -5.95
CA LEU A 120 32.14 -18.23 -7.26
C LEU A 120 30.89 -19.08 -7.56
N VAL A 121 30.95 -20.37 -7.27
CA VAL A 121 29.79 -21.27 -7.45
C VAL A 121 28.63 -20.82 -6.56
N SER A 122 28.90 -20.41 -5.33
CA SER A 122 27.88 -19.94 -4.37
C SER A 122 27.19 -18.64 -4.80
N ILE A 123 27.82 -17.81 -5.64
CA ILE A 123 27.22 -16.63 -6.25
C ILE A 123 26.38 -17.00 -7.49
N ILE A 124 26.94 -17.86 -8.35
CA ILE A 124 26.32 -18.20 -9.64
C ILE A 124 25.02 -18.99 -9.42
N LEU A 125 24.99 -19.91 -8.46
CA LEU A 125 23.86 -20.79 -8.20
C LEU A 125 22.56 -20.03 -7.87
N PRO A 126 22.53 -19.09 -6.91
CA PRO A 126 21.33 -18.29 -6.65
C PRO A 126 20.97 -17.35 -7.81
N LEU A 127 21.94 -16.77 -8.51
CA LEU A 127 21.69 -15.93 -9.68
C LEU A 127 20.97 -16.70 -10.80
N VAL A 128 21.45 -17.90 -11.12
CA VAL A 128 20.80 -18.77 -12.10
C VAL A 128 19.40 -19.18 -11.65
N TYR A 129 19.23 -19.48 -10.37
CA TYR A 129 17.93 -19.82 -9.81
C TYR A 129 16.94 -18.66 -9.92
N PHE A 130 17.32 -17.43 -9.51
CA PHE A 130 16.45 -16.26 -9.62
C PHE A 130 16.12 -15.90 -11.07
N ARG A 131 17.08 -16.04 -11.98
CA ARG A 131 16.86 -15.83 -13.42
C ARG A 131 15.90 -16.87 -14.01
N SER A 132 16.03 -18.14 -13.61
CA SER A 132 15.13 -19.22 -14.05
C SER A 132 13.70 -19.02 -13.58
N ARG A 133 13.50 -18.43 -12.40
CA ARG A 133 12.18 -18.14 -11.81
C ARG A 133 11.59 -16.80 -12.26
N ARG A 134 12.23 -16.07 -13.17
CA ARG A 134 11.81 -14.72 -13.61
C ARG A 134 11.60 -13.74 -12.46
N LEU A 135 12.38 -13.88 -11.40
CA LEU A 135 12.34 -12.99 -10.26
C LEU A 135 13.23 -11.76 -10.46
N LEU A 136 14.10 -11.81 -11.43
CA LEU A 136 14.93 -10.70 -11.90
C LEU A 136 14.41 -10.16 -13.21
#